data_e2d2f154cf8e20d748d45b59099c7813
#
_entry.id   e2d2f154cf8e20d748d45b59099c7813
#
_cell.length_a   1.000
_cell.length_b   1.000
_cell.length_c   1.000
_cell.angle_alpha   90.00
_cell.angle_beta   90.00
_cell.angle_gamma   90.00
#
_symmetry.space_group_name_H-M   'P 1'
#
loop_
_entity.id
_entity.type
_entity.pdbx_description
1 polymer ?
#
loop_
_entity_poly.entity_id
_entity_poly.type
_entity_poly.pdbx_seq_one_letter_code
_entity_poly.pdbx_strand_id
1 'polypeptide(L)'
;DKREISKPVLEWEICSLRDQGFTEIILTVGYMADKIQSYFGDGSKLGVSIEYWVEDIPLGNAGALIKYRDQLGTEPFLLLIADAMFDVDFKRMIAYHKENNALVTLFTHPNSHPYDSSILITDENNAVTSWLTKEDTRPEFYKNRVNAGLQVIDPIILDSSGIDANSVGGVDEETGKVIKVDMDRQLLKPLCNTGSMYCYDSPEYCKDMGTPERFEQVSRDFQNGVVKAKNLSQPQKALFIDRDGTINKYVGFLRKPEELELCEGAAEAIKR
;
A
#
# COMPACT_ATOMS: atom_id res chain seq x y z
N ASP A 1 1.76 -14.94 26.55
CA ASP A 1 0.94 -16.16 26.54
C ASP A 1 0.77 -16.59 25.08
N LYS A 2 1.24 -17.80 24.72
CA LYS A 2 1.23 -18.33 23.34
C LYS A 2 -0.18 -18.51 22.73
N ARG A 3 -1.24 -18.16 23.46
CA ARG A 3 -2.64 -18.29 23.02
C ARG A 3 -3.22 -17.03 22.36
N GLU A 4 -2.53 -15.87 22.44
CA GLU A 4 -3.02 -14.62 21.84
C GLU A 4 -2.70 -14.48 20.36
N ILE A 5 -1.96 -15.41 19.76
CA ILE A 5 -1.44 -15.32 18.37
C ILE A 5 -2.41 -15.93 17.34
N SER A 6 -3.62 -16.32 17.72
CA SER A 6 -4.58 -16.94 16.79
C SER A 6 -5.68 -16.00 16.27
N LYS A 7 -5.41 -14.72 16.20
CA LYS A 7 -6.34 -13.76 15.61
C LYS A 7 -6.08 -13.62 14.11
N PRO A 8 -7.13 -13.51 13.28
CA PRO A 8 -6.96 -13.16 11.87
C PRO A 8 -6.18 -11.86 11.70
N VAL A 9 -5.36 -11.77 10.66
CA VAL A 9 -4.63 -10.53 10.34
C VAL A 9 -5.58 -9.35 10.19
N LEU A 10 -6.69 -9.53 9.49
CA LEU A 10 -7.71 -8.52 9.31
C LEU A 10 -8.26 -7.95 10.65
N GLU A 11 -8.29 -8.74 11.74
CA GLU A 11 -8.67 -8.21 13.05
C GLU A 11 -7.63 -7.24 13.60
N TRP A 12 -6.33 -7.52 13.38
CA TRP A 12 -5.27 -6.60 13.77
C TRP A 12 -5.35 -5.29 12.99
N GLU A 13 -5.60 -5.36 11.69
CA GLU A 13 -5.76 -4.20 10.82
C GLU A 13 -6.95 -3.35 11.25
N ILE A 14 -8.12 -3.96 11.48
CA ILE A 14 -9.32 -3.28 11.96
C ILE A 14 -9.06 -2.60 13.31
N CYS A 15 -8.39 -3.29 14.26
CA CYS A 15 -8.05 -2.69 15.55
C CYS A 15 -7.08 -1.52 15.40
N SER A 16 -6.07 -1.62 14.53
CA SER A 16 -5.13 -0.54 14.25
C SER A 16 -5.83 0.69 13.65
N LEU A 17 -6.75 0.48 12.74
CA LEU A 17 -7.57 1.55 12.14
C LEU A 17 -8.48 2.20 13.18
N ARG A 18 -9.20 1.41 13.98
CA ARG A 18 -10.04 1.89 15.07
C ARG A 18 -9.26 2.77 16.05
N ASP A 19 -8.07 2.34 16.45
CA ASP A 19 -7.22 3.06 17.42
C ASP A 19 -6.74 4.41 16.85
N GLN A 20 -6.76 4.57 15.54
CA GLN A 20 -6.53 5.84 14.85
C GLN A 20 -7.81 6.65 14.59
N GLY A 21 -8.99 6.10 14.93
CA GLY A 21 -10.29 6.78 14.80
C GLY A 21 -11.06 6.44 13.52
N PHE A 22 -10.62 5.46 12.74
CA PHE A 22 -11.37 4.94 11.58
C PHE A 22 -12.32 3.86 12.07
N THR A 23 -13.60 4.20 12.21
CA THR A 23 -14.61 3.32 12.81
C THR A 23 -15.67 2.85 11.82
N GLU A 24 -15.73 3.43 10.64
CA GLU A 24 -16.61 2.99 9.55
C GLU A 24 -15.76 2.22 8.53
N ILE A 25 -16.06 0.95 8.35
CA ILE A 25 -15.24 0.03 7.54
C ILE A 25 -16.13 -0.69 6.55
N ILE A 26 -15.72 -0.68 5.29
CA ILE A 26 -16.35 -1.47 4.23
C ILE A 26 -15.39 -2.62 3.90
N LEU A 27 -15.89 -3.84 3.97
CA LEU A 27 -15.15 -5.03 3.55
C LEU A 27 -15.71 -5.56 2.24
N THR A 28 -14.91 -5.47 1.18
CA THR A 28 -15.22 -6.17 -0.08
C THR A 28 -14.81 -7.62 0.06
N VAL A 29 -15.76 -8.54 -0.03
CA VAL A 29 -15.58 -9.96 0.21
C VAL A 29 -16.16 -10.81 -0.91
N GLY A 30 -15.51 -11.91 -1.26
CA GLY A 30 -15.97 -12.88 -2.23
C GLY A 30 -15.76 -14.29 -1.72
N TYR A 31 -14.58 -14.86 -1.92
CA TYR A 31 -14.25 -16.19 -1.41
C TYR A 31 -14.35 -16.26 0.12
N MET A 32 -15.09 -17.24 0.63
CA MET A 32 -15.35 -17.41 2.07
C MET A 32 -16.05 -16.22 2.76
N ALA A 33 -16.84 -15.42 2.03
CA ALA A 33 -17.56 -14.28 2.58
C ALA A 33 -18.34 -14.62 3.84
N ASP A 34 -19.07 -15.74 3.87
CA ASP A 34 -19.86 -16.20 5.02
C ASP A 34 -19.01 -16.39 6.28
N LYS A 35 -17.78 -16.88 6.14
CA LYS A 35 -16.87 -17.07 7.28
C LYS A 35 -16.38 -15.74 7.83
N ILE A 36 -16.04 -14.81 6.95
CA ILE A 36 -15.61 -13.46 7.31
C ILE A 36 -16.75 -12.74 8.02
N GLN A 37 -17.94 -12.73 7.43
CA GLN A 37 -19.13 -12.13 8.02
C GLN A 37 -19.51 -12.77 9.37
N SER A 38 -19.43 -14.10 9.47
CA SER A 38 -19.73 -14.80 10.74
C SER A 38 -18.73 -14.47 11.84
N TYR A 39 -17.45 -14.21 11.49
CA TYR A 39 -16.40 -13.90 12.46
C TYR A 39 -16.52 -12.46 12.97
N PHE A 40 -16.62 -11.48 12.06
CA PHE A 40 -16.60 -10.06 12.40
C PHE A 40 -17.97 -9.47 12.74
N GLY A 41 -19.06 -10.09 12.24
CA GLY A 41 -20.42 -9.58 12.41
C GLY A 41 -20.55 -8.15 11.86
N ASP A 42 -21.20 -7.29 12.62
CA ASP A 42 -21.35 -5.87 12.33
C ASP A 42 -20.17 -5.02 12.81
N GLY A 43 -19.12 -5.63 13.36
CA GLY A 43 -17.92 -4.95 13.87
C GLY A 43 -18.07 -4.40 15.29
N SER A 44 -19.26 -4.40 15.88
CA SER A 44 -19.53 -3.81 17.21
C SER A 44 -18.63 -4.35 18.32
N LYS A 45 -18.29 -5.66 18.28
CA LYS A 45 -17.37 -6.31 19.22
C LYS A 45 -15.95 -5.75 19.18
N LEU A 46 -15.55 -5.16 18.03
CA LEU A 46 -14.25 -4.54 17.84
C LEU A 46 -14.32 -3.02 18.02
N GLY A 47 -15.50 -2.44 18.24
CA GLY A 47 -15.70 -1.00 18.38
C GLY A 47 -15.71 -0.26 17.06
N VAL A 48 -16.10 -0.91 15.99
CA VAL A 48 -16.26 -0.37 14.64
C VAL A 48 -17.64 -0.74 14.07
N SER A 49 -18.02 -0.11 12.96
CA SER A 49 -19.15 -0.51 12.11
C SER A 49 -18.60 -1.11 10.84
N ILE A 50 -19.02 -2.34 10.50
CA ILE A 50 -18.58 -3.03 9.29
C ILE A 50 -19.76 -3.22 8.34
N GLU A 51 -19.60 -2.70 7.13
CA GLU A 51 -20.46 -2.98 5.98
C GLU A 51 -19.76 -3.98 5.06
N TYR A 52 -20.53 -4.86 4.40
CA TYR A 52 -19.99 -5.87 3.49
C TYR A 52 -20.49 -5.68 2.08
N TRP A 53 -19.56 -5.52 1.16
CA TRP A 53 -19.86 -5.62 -0.28
C TRP A 53 -19.47 -7.01 -0.77
N VAL A 54 -20.48 -7.83 -1.03
CA VAL A 54 -20.28 -9.22 -1.42
C VAL A 54 -20.18 -9.33 -2.93
N GLU A 55 -19.09 -9.91 -3.41
CA GLU A 55 -18.88 -10.21 -4.82
C GLU A 55 -19.23 -11.68 -5.10
N ASP A 56 -20.33 -11.93 -5.77
CA ASP A 56 -20.70 -13.27 -6.25
C ASP A 56 -19.75 -13.76 -7.35
N ILE A 57 -19.20 -12.83 -8.09
CA ILE A 57 -18.16 -13.05 -9.12
C ILE A 57 -17.05 -12.00 -8.94
N PRO A 58 -15.78 -12.36 -9.17
CA PRO A 58 -14.68 -11.42 -9.02
C PRO A 58 -14.80 -10.23 -9.97
N LEU A 59 -14.91 -9.02 -9.44
CA LEU A 59 -15.08 -7.77 -10.21
C LEU A 59 -13.73 -7.09 -10.54
N GLY A 60 -12.60 -7.64 -10.10
CA GLY A 60 -11.29 -6.99 -10.14
C GLY A 60 -11.03 -6.19 -8.87
N ASN A 61 -9.85 -5.61 -8.76
CA ASN A 61 -9.42 -4.90 -7.53
C ASN A 61 -10.04 -3.51 -7.34
N ALA A 62 -10.82 -3.02 -8.32
CA ALA A 62 -11.57 -1.77 -8.21
C ALA A 62 -13.04 -1.89 -8.61
N GLY A 63 -13.50 -3.08 -9.03
CA GLY A 63 -14.86 -3.23 -9.55
C GLY A 63 -15.94 -2.94 -8.52
N ALA A 64 -15.77 -3.36 -7.28
CA ALA A 64 -16.69 -3.04 -6.20
C ALA A 64 -16.81 -1.53 -5.94
N LEU A 65 -15.69 -0.79 -6.00
CA LEU A 65 -15.69 0.67 -5.82
C LEU A 65 -16.54 1.37 -6.88
N ILE A 66 -16.45 0.94 -8.13
CA ILE A 66 -17.28 1.48 -9.23
C ILE A 66 -18.73 1.06 -9.06
N LYS A 67 -18.99 -0.23 -8.80
CA LYS A 67 -20.34 -0.79 -8.69
C LYS A 67 -21.15 -0.19 -7.55
N TYR A 68 -20.51 0.08 -6.43
CA TYR A 68 -21.15 0.60 -5.21
C TYR A 68 -20.80 2.08 -4.94
N ARG A 69 -20.40 2.82 -5.99
CA ARG A 69 -19.99 4.22 -5.89
C ARG A 69 -20.97 5.10 -5.12
N ASP A 70 -22.26 4.90 -5.31
CA ASP A 70 -23.33 5.67 -4.66
C ASP A 70 -23.39 5.45 -3.13
N GLN A 71 -22.77 4.39 -2.63
CA GLN A 71 -22.69 4.08 -1.19
C GLN A 71 -21.45 4.71 -0.53
N LEU A 72 -20.47 5.14 -1.35
CA LEU A 72 -19.35 5.95 -0.87
C LEU A 72 -19.79 7.42 -0.76
N GLY A 73 -19.39 8.05 0.32
CA GLY A 73 -19.59 9.49 0.47
C GLY A 73 -18.80 10.33 -0.56
N THR A 74 -18.69 11.62 -0.29
CA THR A 74 -17.91 12.57 -1.10
C THR A 74 -16.53 12.85 -0.53
N GLU A 75 -16.26 12.39 0.69
CA GLU A 75 -14.99 12.62 1.37
C GLU A 75 -13.95 11.57 0.93
N PRO A 76 -12.66 11.94 0.90
CA PRO A 76 -11.59 10.98 0.67
C PRO A 76 -11.60 9.83 1.67
N PHE A 77 -11.32 8.63 1.19
CA PHE A 77 -11.30 7.41 1.99
C PHE A 77 -9.96 6.67 1.89
N LEU A 78 -9.69 5.82 2.88
CA LEU A 78 -8.58 4.88 2.83
C LEU A 78 -8.99 3.62 2.07
N LEU A 79 -8.21 3.25 1.06
CA LEU A 79 -8.30 1.95 0.38
C LEU A 79 -7.07 1.12 0.76
N LEU A 80 -7.32 -0.05 1.33
CA LEU A 80 -6.27 -0.91 1.88
C LEU A 80 -6.43 -2.33 1.32
N ILE A 81 -5.31 -2.99 1.05
CA ILE A 81 -5.29 -4.41 0.72
C ILE A 81 -5.30 -5.24 1.99
N ALA A 82 -6.11 -6.30 2.05
CA ALA A 82 -6.30 -7.13 3.23
C ALA A 82 -5.35 -8.35 3.31
N ASP A 83 -4.38 -8.46 2.43
CA ASP A 83 -3.37 -9.52 2.38
C ASP A 83 -1.96 -9.03 2.77
N ALA A 84 -1.88 -7.84 3.35
CA ALA A 84 -0.65 -7.25 3.86
C ALA A 84 -0.74 -6.95 5.36
N MET A 85 0.33 -7.18 6.09
CA MET A 85 0.50 -6.61 7.42
C MET A 85 1.04 -5.20 7.28
N PHE A 86 0.38 -4.24 7.92
CA PHE A 86 0.84 -2.86 7.99
C PHE A 86 0.65 -2.25 9.38
N ASP A 87 1.47 -1.28 9.70
CA ASP A 87 1.29 -0.40 10.87
C ASP A 87 1.79 1.00 10.47
N VAL A 88 0.84 1.84 10.04
CA VAL A 88 1.06 3.14 9.39
C VAL A 88 0.30 4.23 10.14
N ASP A 89 0.91 5.38 10.35
CA ASP A 89 0.22 6.59 10.81
C ASP A 89 -0.61 7.20 9.66
N PHE A 90 -1.82 6.69 9.48
CA PHE A 90 -2.72 7.17 8.43
C PHE A 90 -3.15 8.62 8.60
N LYS A 91 -3.16 9.15 9.82
CA LYS A 91 -3.46 10.59 10.04
C LYS A 91 -2.41 11.47 9.35
N ARG A 92 -1.15 11.06 9.42
CA ARG A 92 -0.05 11.73 8.74
C ARG A 92 -0.16 11.63 7.22
N MET A 93 -0.51 10.46 6.71
CA MET A 93 -0.73 10.25 5.26
C MET A 93 -1.91 11.08 4.73
N ILE A 94 -3.01 11.17 5.49
CA ILE A 94 -4.18 11.99 5.14
C ILE A 94 -3.85 13.49 5.21
N ALA A 95 -3.04 13.92 6.19
CA ALA A 95 -2.57 15.31 6.24
C ALA A 95 -1.78 15.66 4.99
N TYR A 96 -0.84 14.79 4.58
CA TYR A 96 -0.08 14.93 3.34
C TYR A 96 -0.98 14.99 2.10
N HIS A 97 -2.00 14.13 2.03
CA HIS A 97 -2.99 14.13 0.95
C HIS A 97 -3.69 15.50 0.82
N LYS A 98 -4.13 16.04 1.95
CA LYS A 98 -4.81 17.36 2.01
C LYS A 98 -3.87 18.51 1.66
N GLU A 99 -2.64 18.50 2.17
CA GLU A 99 -1.62 19.53 1.89
C GLU A 99 -1.30 19.65 0.40
N ASN A 100 -1.33 18.55 -0.33
CA ASN A 100 -1.08 18.51 -1.75
C ASN A 100 -2.35 18.69 -2.60
N ASN A 101 -3.53 18.84 -2.01
CA ASN A 101 -4.83 18.82 -2.71
C ASN A 101 -4.92 17.63 -3.68
N ALA A 102 -4.45 16.48 -3.23
CA ALA A 102 -4.35 15.29 -4.04
C ALA A 102 -5.73 14.65 -4.28
N LEU A 103 -5.93 14.05 -5.45
CA LEU A 103 -7.05 13.12 -5.68
C LEU A 103 -6.68 11.71 -5.26
N VAL A 104 -5.40 11.36 -5.36
CA VAL A 104 -4.87 10.08 -4.90
C VAL A 104 -3.53 10.29 -4.20
N THR A 105 -3.36 9.64 -3.06
CA THR A 105 -2.05 9.51 -2.40
C THR A 105 -1.74 8.04 -2.24
N LEU A 106 -0.62 7.62 -2.81
CA LEU A 106 -0.13 6.25 -2.77
C LEU A 106 0.89 6.11 -1.64
N PHE A 107 0.70 5.15 -0.74
CA PHE A 107 1.75 4.73 0.17
C PHE A 107 2.83 4.01 -0.63
N THR A 108 4.04 4.52 -0.58
CA THR A 108 5.16 4.01 -1.37
C THR A 108 6.36 3.66 -0.51
N HIS A 109 7.02 2.58 -0.88
CA HIS A 109 8.20 2.09 -0.19
C HIS A 109 9.18 1.43 -1.17
N PRO A 110 10.47 1.26 -0.80
CA PRO A 110 11.40 0.49 -1.61
C PRO A 110 11.06 -1.01 -1.57
N ASN A 111 11.17 -1.66 -2.73
CA ASN A 111 10.99 -3.10 -2.88
C ASN A 111 12.34 -3.81 -3.01
N SER A 112 12.45 -5.04 -2.47
CA SER A 112 13.62 -5.89 -2.64
C SER A 112 13.81 -6.43 -4.08
N HIS A 113 12.75 -6.36 -4.91
CA HIS A 113 12.75 -6.82 -6.32
C HIS A 113 12.20 -5.72 -7.25
N PRO A 114 12.87 -4.56 -7.35
CA PRO A 114 12.32 -3.44 -8.12
C PRO A 114 12.19 -3.75 -9.63
N TYR A 115 12.96 -4.70 -10.16
CA TYR A 115 12.90 -5.08 -11.58
C TYR A 115 11.65 -5.89 -11.95
N ASP A 116 10.99 -6.53 -10.99
CA ASP A 116 9.77 -7.31 -11.20
C ASP A 116 8.49 -6.52 -10.90
N SER A 117 8.64 -5.34 -10.29
CA SER A 117 7.54 -4.51 -9.82
C SER A 117 7.32 -3.31 -10.73
N SER A 118 6.12 -2.76 -10.73
CA SER A 118 5.86 -1.45 -11.30
C SER A 118 6.56 -0.38 -10.47
N ILE A 119 7.23 0.55 -11.15
CA ILE A 119 7.97 1.65 -10.52
C ILE A 119 7.25 2.97 -10.77
N LEU A 120 7.17 3.80 -9.75
CA LEU A 120 6.60 5.14 -9.83
C LEU A 120 7.71 6.17 -10.00
N ILE A 121 7.62 6.95 -11.07
CA ILE A 121 8.47 8.11 -11.32
C ILE A 121 7.69 9.35 -10.91
N THR A 122 8.34 10.26 -10.22
CA THR A 122 7.72 11.50 -9.75
C THR A 122 8.58 12.71 -10.11
N ASP A 123 7.96 13.86 -10.06
CA ASP A 123 8.66 15.14 -10.01
C ASP A 123 9.31 15.40 -8.64
N GLU A 124 9.85 16.61 -8.45
CA GLU A 124 10.49 17.06 -7.21
C GLU A 124 9.53 17.21 -6.02
N ASN A 125 8.22 17.37 -6.29
CA ASN A 125 7.15 17.49 -5.30
C ASN A 125 6.50 16.15 -4.97
N ASN A 126 7.03 15.03 -5.48
CA ASN A 126 6.49 13.68 -5.39
C ASN A 126 5.15 13.46 -6.14
N ALA A 127 4.74 14.37 -7.05
CA ALA A 127 3.63 14.10 -7.96
C ALA A 127 4.04 13.06 -8.99
N VAL A 128 3.18 12.05 -9.21
CA VAL A 128 3.48 10.92 -10.11
C VAL A 128 3.43 11.38 -11.56
N THR A 129 4.56 11.25 -12.27
CA THR A 129 4.69 11.60 -13.69
C THR A 129 4.60 10.37 -14.58
N SER A 130 5.03 9.19 -14.09
CA SER A 130 4.96 7.96 -14.87
C SER A 130 4.80 6.73 -13.96
N TRP A 131 4.12 5.73 -14.50
CA TRP A 131 3.94 4.42 -13.90
C TRP A 131 4.52 3.38 -14.84
N LEU A 132 5.73 2.88 -14.54
CA LEU A 132 6.49 2.00 -15.40
C LEU A 132 6.35 0.55 -14.94
N THR A 133 5.84 -0.29 -15.80
CA THR A 133 5.78 -1.74 -15.60
C THR A 133 7.14 -2.38 -15.90
N LYS A 134 7.29 -3.68 -15.70
CA LYS A 134 8.52 -4.41 -16.03
C LYS A 134 8.79 -4.48 -17.55
N GLU A 135 7.76 -4.30 -18.36
CA GLU A 135 7.84 -4.31 -19.82
C GLU A 135 8.23 -2.93 -20.40
N ASP A 136 8.12 -1.86 -19.61
CA ASP A 136 8.45 -0.51 -20.05
C ASP A 136 9.96 -0.25 -19.96
N THR A 137 10.47 0.60 -20.87
CA THR A 137 11.85 1.06 -20.79
C THR A 137 12.02 1.95 -19.57
N ARG A 138 12.94 1.58 -18.68
CA ARG A 138 13.22 2.32 -17.45
C ARG A 138 14.42 3.25 -17.63
N PRO A 139 14.44 4.41 -16.95
CA PRO A 139 15.63 5.25 -16.87
C PRO A 139 16.81 4.48 -16.26
N GLU A 140 18.03 4.88 -16.55
CA GLU A 140 19.25 4.31 -15.94
C GLU A 140 19.25 4.49 -14.42
N PHE A 141 18.76 5.63 -13.93
CA PHE A 141 18.63 5.92 -12.52
C PHE A 141 17.18 6.26 -12.16
N TYR A 142 16.62 5.56 -11.19
CA TYR A 142 15.29 5.82 -10.64
C TYR A 142 15.24 5.46 -9.15
N LYS A 143 14.37 6.13 -8.41
CA LYS A 143 14.10 5.73 -7.02
C LYS A 143 13.39 4.37 -7.02
N ASN A 144 13.83 3.48 -6.15
CA ASN A 144 13.12 2.23 -5.88
C ASN A 144 11.84 2.55 -5.10
N ARG A 145 10.76 2.81 -5.81
CA ARG A 145 9.49 3.29 -5.29
C ARG A 145 8.35 2.50 -5.92
N VAL A 146 7.66 1.71 -5.11
CA VAL A 146 6.52 0.89 -5.53
C VAL A 146 5.28 1.26 -4.72
N ASN A 147 4.09 1.10 -5.33
CA ASN A 147 2.81 1.21 -4.64
C ASN A 147 2.63 -0.02 -3.72
N ALA A 148 2.39 0.22 -2.44
CA ALA A 148 2.18 -0.83 -1.45
C ALA A 148 0.72 -1.28 -1.31
N GLY A 149 -0.20 -0.73 -2.11
CA GLY A 149 -1.63 -1.05 -2.03
C GLY A 149 -2.38 -0.38 -0.89
N LEU A 150 -1.75 0.59 -0.21
CA LEU A 150 -2.41 1.46 0.78
C LEU A 150 -2.55 2.85 0.15
N GLN A 151 -3.77 3.39 0.10
CA GLN A 151 -4.06 4.59 -0.67
C GLN A 151 -5.06 5.48 0.05
N VAL A 152 -4.94 6.80 -0.13
CA VAL A 152 -6.02 7.76 0.14
C VAL A 152 -6.60 8.16 -1.21
N ILE A 153 -7.90 8.01 -1.37
CA ILE A 153 -8.59 8.21 -2.66
C ILE A 153 -9.73 9.21 -2.47
N ASP A 154 -9.74 10.24 -3.30
CA ASP A 154 -10.91 11.09 -3.49
C ASP A 154 -11.91 10.36 -4.40
N PRO A 155 -13.17 10.16 -3.98
CA PRO A 155 -14.17 9.44 -4.76
C PRO A 155 -14.41 10.00 -6.17
N ILE A 156 -14.07 11.26 -6.42
CA ILE A 156 -14.23 11.90 -7.74
C ILE A 156 -13.48 11.16 -8.85
N ILE A 157 -12.41 10.43 -8.53
CA ILE A 157 -11.70 9.63 -9.56
C ILE A 157 -12.56 8.49 -10.09
N LEU A 158 -13.49 7.97 -9.29
CA LEU A 158 -14.42 6.93 -9.71
C LEU A 158 -15.45 7.51 -10.68
N ASP A 159 -15.98 8.71 -10.36
CA ASP A 159 -16.97 9.42 -11.19
C ASP A 159 -16.35 9.85 -12.54
N SER A 160 -15.09 10.30 -12.50
CA SER A 160 -14.38 10.76 -13.69
C SER A 160 -13.79 9.64 -14.55
N SER A 161 -13.85 8.39 -14.10
CA SER A 161 -13.28 7.23 -14.80
C SER A 161 -13.94 6.92 -16.14
N GLY A 162 -15.19 7.34 -16.33
CA GLY A 162 -16.01 6.99 -17.48
C GLY A 162 -16.44 5.51 -17.54
N ILE A 163 -16.22 4.74 -16.48
CA ILE A 163 -16.61 3.32 -16.39
C ILE A 163 -18.08 3.25 -15.98
N ASP A 164 -18.90 2.60 -16.79
CA ASP A 164 -20.32 2.36 -16.46
C ASP A 164 -20.44 1.31 -15.34
N ALA A 165 -20.90 1.74 -14.16
CA ALA A 165 -21.10 0.88 -13.00
C ALA A 165 -22.04 -0.31 -13.29
N ASN A 166 -23.04 -0.14 -14.20
CA ASN A 166 -23.96 -1.20 -14.56
C ASN A 166 -23.31 -2.29 -15.42
N SER A 167 -22.23 -1.96 -16.11
CA SER A 167 -21.48 -2.94 -16.92
C SER A 167 -20.59 -3.85 -16.08
N VAL A 168 -20.16 -3.39 -14.90
CA VAL A 168 -19.22 -4.12 -14.04
C VAL A 168 -19.83 -5.41 -13.51
N GLY A 169 -19.18 -6.53 -13.79
CA GLY A 169 -19.67 -7.87 -13.48
C GLY A 169 -20.60 -8.46 -14.56
N GLY A 170 -20.96 -7.69 -15.59
CA GLY A 170 -21.60 -8.20 -16.79
C GLY A 170 -20.64 -9.01 -17.66
N VAL A 171 -21.15 -9.56 -18.76
CA VAL A 171 -20.33 -10.27 -19.74
C VAL A 171 -20.15 -9.37 -20.96
N ASP A 172 -18.92 -9.16 -21.33
CA ASP A 172 -18.55 -8.46 -22.55
C ASP A 172 -18.96 -9.29 -23.77
N GLU A 173 -19.77 -8.73 -24.65
CA GLU A 173 -20.40 -9.44 -25.79
C GLU A 173 -19.35 -9.91 -26.83
N GLU A 174 -18.24 -9.17 -26.98
CA GLU A 174 -17.22 -9.52 -27.97
C GLU A 174 -16.26 -10.60 -27.46
N THR A 175 -15.87 -10.50 -26.19
CA THR A 175 -14.85 -11.40 -25.61
C THR A 175 -15.45 -12.56 -24.83
N GLY A 176 -16.71 -12.49 -24.43
CA GLY A 176 -17.39 -13.47 -23.57
C GLY A 176 -16.84 -13.50 -22.13
N LYS A 177 -16.05 -12.49 -21.71
CA LYS A 177 -15.42 -12.41 -20.39
C LYS A 177 -16.20 -11.50 -19.46
N VAL A 178 -16.09 -11.77 -18.16
CA VAL A 178 -16.62 -10.88 -17.13
C VAL A 178 -15.90 -9.54 -17.18
N ILE A 179 -16.66 -8.46 -17.21
CA ILE A 179 -16.15 -7.09 -17.16
C ILE A 179 -15.64 -6.81 -15.74
N LYS A 180 -14.34 -6.60 -15.62
CA LYS A 180 -13.63 -6.32 -14.38
C LYS A 180 -12.95 -4.96 -14.45
N VAL A 181 -12.77 -4.35 -13.29
CA VAL A 181 -12.05 -3.06 -13.20
C VAL A 181 -10.72 -3.28 -12.50
N ASP A 182 -9.66 -2.84 -13.17
CA ASP A 182 -8.29 -2.85 -12.64
C ASP A 182 -7.93 -1.45 -12.14
N MET A 183 -7.64 -1.34 -10.84
CA MET A 183 -7.29 -0.08 -10.18
C MET A 183 -6.12 0.62 -10.87
N ASP A 184 -5.03 -0.10 -11.06
CA ASP A 184 -3.79 0.48 -11.56
C ASP A 184 -3.93 0.98 -12.98
N ARG A 185 -4.55 0.17 -13.86
CA ARG A 185 -4.64 0.46 -15.29
C ARG A 185 -5.72 1.47 -15.63
N GLN A 186 -6.90 1.34 -15.01
CA GLN A 186 -8.09 2.08 -15.42
C GLN A 186 -8.35 3.32 -14.57
N LEU A 187 -7.91 3.34 -13.32
CA LEU A 187 -8.13 4.47 -12.41
C LEU A 187 -6.86 5.27 -12.12
N LEU A 188 -5.75 4.60 -11.77
CA LEU A 188 -4.55 5.30 -11.32
C LEU A 188 -3.62 5.75 -12.47
N LYS A 189 -3.32 4.86 -13.40
CA LYS A 189 -2.42 5.18 -14.52
C LYS A 189 -2.86 6.39 -15.37
N PRO A 190 -4.16 6.61 -15.61
CA PRO A 190 -4.64 7.84 -16.28
C PRO A 190 -4.34 9.13 -15.52
N LEU A 191 -4.12 9.07 -14.21
CA LEU A 191 -3.77 10.24 -13.38
C LEU A 191 -2.28 10.60 -13.42
N CYS A 192 -1.43 9.80 -14.07
CA CYS A 192 -0.03 10.13 -14.24
C CYS A 192 0.13 11.45 -15.00
N ASN A 193 1.06 12.29 -14.54
CA ASN A 193 1.39 13.58 -15.12
C ASN A 193 0.22 14.62 -15.14
N THR A 194 -0.81 14.40 -14.30
CA THR A 194 -1.91 15.37 -14.11
C THR A 194 -1.69 16.31 -12.93
N GLY A 195 -0.71 16.02 -12.06
CA GLY A 195 -0.48 16.75 -10.81
C GLY A 195 -1.50 16.44 -9.70
N SER A 196 -2.31 15.36 -9.85
CA SER A 196 -3.37 15.01 -8.89
C SER A 196 -3.07 13.73 -8.09
N MET A 197 -2.02 12.98 -8.43
CA MET A 197 -1.61 11.76 -7.75
C MET A 197 -0.20 11.91 -7.18
N TYR A 198 -0.03 11.59 -5.90
CA TYR A 198 1.22 11.79 -5.17
C TYR A 198 1.72 10.51 -4.50
N CYS A 199 3.04 10.36 -4.42
CA CYS A 199 3.70 9.33 -3.63
C CYS A 199 3.96 9.83 -2.20
N TYR A 200 3.45 9.11 -1.21
CA TYR A 200 3.81 9.25 0.19
C TYR A 200 4.88 8.21 0.53
N ASP A 201 6.15 8.61 0.39
CA ASP A 201 7.29 7.74 0.72
C ASP A 201 7.38 7.57 2.24
N SER A 202 7.19 6.36 2.73
CA SER A 202 7.27 6.09 4.16
C SER A 202 8.12 4.85 4.46
N PRO A 203 8.94 4.88 5.54
CA PRO A 203 9.66 3.73 6.05
C PRO A 203 8.80 2.83 6.95
N GLU A 204 7.53 3.17 7.16
CA GLU A 204 6.62 2.43 8.01
C GLU A 204 6.40 1.01 7.49
N TYR A 205 5.92 0.13 8.36
CA TYR A 205 5.82 -1.28 8.02
C TYR A 205 4.61 -1.53 7.11
N CYS A 206 4.90 -2.06 5.93
CA CYS A 206 3.90 -2.64 5.02
C CYS A 206 4.55 -3.80 4.28
N LYS A 207 3.97 -5.01 4.40
CA LYS A 207 4.50 -6.21 3.75
C LYS A 207 3.39 -7.19 3.44
N ASP A 208 3.27 -7.60 2.18
CA ASP A 208 2.33 -8.63 1.77
C ASP A 208 2.69 -10.00 2.36
N MET A 209 1.66 -10.84 2.53
CA MET A 209 1.76 -12.18 3.13
C MET A 209 1.35 -13.29 2.17
N GLY A 210 1.41 -13.03 0.87
CA GLY A 210 0.93 -13.92 -0.17
C GLY A 210 1.69 -15.24 -0.34
N THR A 211 2.81 -15.45 0.38
CA THR A 211 3.52 -16.74 0.40
C THR A 211 3.82 -17.18 1.83
N PRO A 212 4.00 -18.50 2.08
CA PRO A 212 4.35 -19.02 3.40
C PRO A 212 5.59 -18.34 4.00
N GLU A 213 6.62 -18.11 3.19
CA GLU A 213 7.88 -17.51 3.63
C GLU A 213 7.68 -16.06 4.07
N ARG A 214 6.84 -15.30 3.33
CA ARG A 214 6.49 -13.91 3.67
C ARG A 214 5.64 -13.87 4.94
N PHE A 215 4.67 -14.78 5.08
CA PHE A 215 3.88 -14.91 6.29
C PHE A 215 4.74 -15.21 7.52
N GLU A 216 5.70 -16.15 7.42
CA GLU A 216 6.65 -16.46 8.50
C GLU A 216 7.53 -15.25 8.85
N GLN A 217 7.99 -14.51 7.83
CA GLN A 217 8.79 -13.30 8.06
C GLN A 217 7.97 -12.23 8.79
N VAL A 218 6.75 -11.94 8.32
CA VAL A 218 5.82 -10.99 8.97
C VAL A 218 5.53 -11.41 10.41
N SER A 219 5.29 -12.71 10.64
CA SER A 219 5.06 -13.26 11.99
C SER A 219 6.25 -13.02 12.92
N ARG A 220 7.48 -13.22 12.44
CA ARG A 220 8.71 -12.91 13.18
C ARG A 220 8.85 -11.42 13.47
N ASP A 221 8.62 -10.58 12.46
CA ASP A 221 8.70 -9.11 12.59
C ASP A 221 7.69 -8.59 13.61
N PHE A 222 6.48 -9.14 13.59
CA PHE A 222 5.43 -8.80 14.55
C PHE A 222 5.82 -9.21 15.98
N GLN A 223 6.24 -10.45 16.17
CA GLN A 223 6.66 -10.98 17.49
C GLN A 223 7.85 -10.22 18.08
N ASN A 224 8.77 -9.74 17.24
CA ASN A 224 9.94 -8.98 17.64
C ASN A 224 9.65 -7.47 17.78
N GLY A 225 8.40 -7.03 17.60
CA GLY A 225 8.00 -5.62 17.71
C GLY A 225 8.47 -4.71 16.57
N VAL A 226 9.03 -5.27 15.49
CA VAL A 226 9.52 -4.51 14.33
C VAL A 226 8.39 -3.76 13.64
N VAL A 227 7.21 -4.39 13.52
CA VAL A 227 6.02 -3.79 12.91
C VAL A 227 5.68 -2.49 13.60
N LYS A 228 5.47 -2.53 14.91
CA LYS A 228 5.10 -1.35 15.72
C LYS A 228 6.23 -0.31 15.80
N ALA A 229 7.49 -0.76 15.86
CA ALA A 229 8.63 0.14 16.01
C ALA A 229 8.83 1.08 14.79
N LYS A 230 8.31 0.71 13.62
CA LYS A 230 8.41 1.52 12.41
C LYS A 230 7.31 2.56 12.24
N ASN A 231 6.23 2.50 13.04
CA ASN A 231 5.14 3.46 12.95
C ASN A 231 5.60 4.87 13.34
N LEU A 232 5.36 5.85 12.49
CA LEU A 232 5.85 7.22 12.66
C LEU A 232 5.09 8.03 13.73
N SER A 233 4.00 7.49 14.28
CA SER A 233 3.38 8.05 15.49
C SER A 233 4.26 7.82 16.74
N GLN A 234 5.24 6.90 16.67
CA GLN A 234 6.19 6.62 17.72
C GLN A 234 7.49 7.40 17.50
N PRO A 235 8.19 7.81 18.58
CA PRO A 235 9.51 8.40 18.47
C PRO A 235 10.49 7.47 17.74
N GLN A 236 11.11 7.96 16.68
CA GLN A 236 12.08 7.20 15.90
C GLN A 236 13.50 7.51 16.38
N LYS A 237 14.34 6.47 16.46
CA LYS A 237 15.78 6.64 16.69
C LYS A 237 16.47 6.88 15.35
N ALA A 238 17.35 7.87 15.30
CA ALA A 238 18.18 8.16 14.13
C ALA A 238 19.65 8.01 14.47
N LEU A 239 20.40 7.37 13.58
CA LEU A 239 21.84 7.28 13.63
C LEU A 239 22.41 7.93 12.37
N PHE A 240 23.22 8.96 12.54
CA PHE A 240 23.93 9.61 11.44
C PHE A 240 25.31 9.01 11.36
N ILE A 241 25.64 8.39 10.24
CA ILE A 241 26.93 7.73 10.01
C ILE A 241 27.57 8.36 8.78
N ASP A 242 28.86 8.74 8.93
CA ASP A 242 29.66 9.13 7.78
C ASP A 242 29.90 7.92 6.86
N ARG A 243 29.90 8.17 5.57
CA ARG A 243 30.00 7.10 4.57
C ARG A 243 31.46 6.79 4.23
N ASP A 244 32.19 7.81 3.78
CA ASP A 244 33.51 7.64 3.15
C ASP A 244 34.62 7.43 4.19
N GLY A 245 35.22 6.27 4.18
CA GLY A 245 36.21 5.84 5.20
C GLY A 245 35.58 5.26 6.47
N THR A 246 34.24 5.22 6.59
CA THR A 246 33.50 4.62 7.71
C THR A 246 32.68 3.41 7.27
N ILE A 247 31.77 3.59 6.30
CA ILE A 247 30.97 2.49 5.71
C ILE A 247 31.73 1.84 4.57
N ASN A 248 32.30 2.65 3.67
CA ASN A 248 33.10 2.19 2.55
C ASN A 248 34.54 2.72 2.65
N LYS A 249 35.48 2.04 2.00
CA LYS A 249 36.86 2.50 1.88
C LYS A 249 36.89 3.85 1.20
N TYR A 250 37.76 4.73 1.69
CA TYR A 250 37.94 6.06 1.11
C TYR A 250 38.67 5.97 -0.23
N VAL A 251 38.01 6.39 -1.29
CA VAL A 251 38.54 6.41 -2.68
C VAL A 251 38.58 7.84 -3.26
N GLY A 252 38.48 8.85 -2.43
CA GLY A 252 38.26 10.23 -2.86
C GLY A 252 36.78 10.46 -3.21
N PHE A 253 36.50 10.82 -4.45
CA PHE A 253 35.12 10.97 -4.88
C PHE A 253 34.61 9.67 -5.51
N LEU A 254 33.71 8.98 -4.83
CA LEU A 254 33.04 7.79 -5.35
C LEU A 254 32.13 8.19 -6.54
N ARG A 255 32.40 7.67 -7.73
CA ARG A 255 31.68 8.05 -8.97
C ARG A 255 30.99 6.87 -9.63
N LYS A 256 31.44 5.65 -9.36
CA LYS A 256 30.94 4.41 -9.99
C LYS A 256 30.67 3.35 -8.94
N PRO A 257 29.63 2.50 -9.15
CA PRO A 257 29.32 1.40 -8.23
C PRO A 257 30.50 0.45 -8.00
N GLU A 258 31.33 0.23 -9.01
CA GLU A 258 32.49 -0.69 -8.97
C GLU A 258 33.60 -0.17 -8.02
N GLU A 259 33.61 1.11 -7.72
CA GLU A 259 34.56 1.75 -6.79
C GLU A 259 34.13 1.59 -5.33
N LEU A 260 32.88 1.14 -5.07
CA LEU A 260 32.35 0.95 -3.73
C LEU A 260 32.88 -0.36 -3.13
N GLU A 261 33.73 -0.26 -2.12
CA GLU A 261 34.19 -1.38 -1.32
C GLU A 261 33.89 -1.11 0.16
N LEU A 262 33.12 -2.00 0.81
CA LEU A 262 32.76 -1.83 2.22
C LEU A 262 33.99 -1.98 3.12
N CYS A 263 34.03 -1.19 4.19
CA CYS A 263 34.95 -1.42 5.30
C CYS A 263 34.64 -2.75 5.98
N GLU A 264 35.66 -3.46 6.45
CA GLU A 264 35.49 -4.70 7.19
C GLU A 264 34.60 -4.49 8.43
N GLY A 265 33.59 -5.33 8.58
CA GLY A 265 32.63 -5.29 9.67
C GLY A 265 31.56 -4.18 9.58
N ALA A 266 31.57 -3.31 8.57
CA ALA A 266 30.59 -2.22 8.45
C ALA A 266 29.13 -2.73 8.35
N ALA A 267 28.89 -3.78 7.54
CA ALA A 267 27.57 -4.35 7.37
C ALA A 267 27.03 -4.98 8.66
N GLU A 268 27.87 -5.68 9.41
CA GLU A 268 27.54 -6.28 10.70
C GLU A 268 27.30 -5.22 11.79
N ALA A 269 28.06 -4.14 11.78
CA ALA A 269 27.89 -3.04 12.72
C ALA A 269 26.56 -2.30 12.50
N ILE A 270 26.18 -2.08 11.26
CA ILE A 270 24.89 -1.41 10.92
C ILE A 270 23.70 -2.30 11.26
N LYS A 271 23.82 -3.63 11.19
CA LYS A 271 22.76 -4.58 11.56
C LYS A 271 22.48 -4.64 13.07
N ARG A 272 23.44 -4.29 13.92
CA ARG A 272 23.31 -4.28 15.39
C ARG A 272 22.57 -3.06 15.91
#